data_8d831619be2d6be5252487abf8cda08f
#
_entry.id   8d831619be2d6be5252487abf8cda08f
#
_cell.length_a   1.000
_cell.length_b   1.000
_cell.length_c   1.000
_cell.angle_alpha   90.00
_cell.angle_beta   90.00
_cell.angle_gamma   90.00
#
_symmetry.space_group_name_H-M   'P 1'
#
loop_
_entity.id
_entity.type
_entity.pdbx_description
1 polymer ?
#
loop_
_entity_poly.entity_id
_entity_poly.type
_entity_poly.pdbx_seq_one_letter_code
_entity_poly.pdbx_strand_id
1 'polypeptide(L)'
;MKKTILNALLGVTAAFLISGAASAANVNPDVIFGSGNANGGFTVGTTNNIEVGLRAKQRFPVPANIFNYDGVDTYNFNAGESAPGSGRPLWSFEWSINTDVAGTSGAKVQDFTYQLRLDHDPSAGQSFTSFDPIMGPVALLGMDHSFGDNSTLNGQGVEVASGDAPGYANLIANNNVVQNSWQYQWFTVIDPLIAGLYRIQMDVLSANGELLSTAGINVVVSAVPLPAALPLYGAGMAVLGFLGWRRKQRAA
;
A
#
# COMPACT_ATOMS: atom_id res chain seq x y z
N MET A 1 -45.40 3.68 -50.17
CA MET A 1 -44.77 2.66 -49.36
C MET A 1 -43.30 3.10 -49.08
N LYS A 2 -43.03 3.68 -47.93
CA LYS A 2 -41.66 4.05 -47.50
C LYS A 2 -41.26 3.18 -46.30
N LYS A 3 -40.26 2.32 -46.48
CA LYS A 3 -39.70 1.48 -45.44
C LYS A 3 -38.63 2.30 -44.67
N THR A 4 -38.89 2.56 -43.42
CA THR A 4 -37.92 3.15 -42.49
C THR A 4 -37.07 2.02 -41.89
N ILE A 5 -35.76 2.04 -42.14
CA ILE A 5 -34.79 1.12 -41.55
C ILE A 5 -34.32 1.75 -40.25
N LEU A 6 -34.62 1.11 -39.14
CA LEU A 6 -34.16 1.48 -37.80
C LEU A 6 -32.83 0.79 -37.54
N ASN A 7 -31.74 1.54 -37.58
CA ASN A 7 -30.41 1.04 -37.17
C ASN A 7 -30.31 1.07 -35.65
N ALA A 8 -30.36 -0.10 -35.03
CA ALA A 8 -30.02 -0.27 -33.63
C ALA A 8 -28.50 -0.35 -33.49
N LEU A 9 -27.91 0.68 -32.90
CA LEU A 9 -26.49 0.75 -32.52
C LEU A 9 -26.34 -0.01 -31.19
N LEU A 10 -25.86 -1.26 -31.24
CA LEU A 10 -25.44 -1.97 -30.02
C LEU A 10 -24.08 -1.41 -29.55
N GLY A 11 -24.12 -0.61 -28.51
CA GLY A 11 -22.93 -0.24 -27.77
C GLY A 11 -22.47 -1.40 -26.89
N VAL A 12 -21.41 -2.08 -27.26
CA VAL A 12 -20.73 -3.07 -26.41
C VAL A 12 -19.88 -2.31 -25.41
N THR A 13 -20.37 -2.14 -24.19
CA THR A 13 -19.57 -1.68 -23.05
C THR A 13 -18.78 -2.89 -22.55
N ALA A 14 -17.49 -2.96 -22.88
CA ALA A 14 -16.58 -3.92 -22.31
C ALA A 14 -16.32 -3.54 -20.85
N ALA A 15 -17.06 -4.15 -19.93
CA ALA A 15 -16.70 -4.11 -18.52
C ALA A 15 -15.48 -5.01 -18.31
N PHE A 16 -14.32 -4.40 -18.11
CA PHE A 16 -13.15 -5.11 -17.61
C PHE A 16 -13.41 -5.51 -16.16
N LEU A 17 -13.89 -6.72 -15.97
CA LEU A 17 -13.87 -7.37 -14.66
C LEU A 17 -12.43 -7.79 -14.40
N ILE A 18 -11.70 -6.99 -13.63
CA ILE A 18 -10.45 -7.42 -13.02
C ILE A 18 -10.84 -8.36 -11.88
N SER A 19 -11.04 -9.62 -12.18
CA SER A 19 -11.12 -10.68 -11.18
C SER A 19 -9.69 -11.09 -10.80
N GLY A 20 -8.99 -10.25 -10.06
CA GLY A 20 -7.81 -10.67 -9.35
C GLY A 20 -8.28 -11.53 -8.17
N ALA A 21 -8.13 -12.84 -8.24
CA ALA A 21 -8.24 -13.68 -7.06
C ALA A 21 -7.02 -13.35 -6.17
N ALA A 22 -7.22 -12.45 -5.20
CA ALA A 22 -6.24 -12.24 -4.15
C ALA A 22 -6.17 -13.53 -3.33
N SER A 23 -5.09 -14.27 -3.44
CA SER A 23 -4.80 -15.38 -2.56
C SER A 23 -4.14 -14.84 -1.30
N ALA A 24 -4.82 -14.97 -0.17
CA ALA A 24 -4.19 -14.69 1.12
C ALA A 24 -3.14 -15.78 1.38
N ALA A 25 -1.89 -15.48 1.08
CA ALA A 25 -0.78 -16.34 1.37
C ALA A 25 0.31 -15.53 2.10
N ASN A 26 1.07 -16.19 2.95
CA ASN A 26 2.34 -15.61 3.36
C ASN A 26 3.27 -15.62 2.15
N VAL A 27 4.01 -14.55 1.96
CA VAL A 27 5.20 -14.57 1.13
C VAL A 27 6.09 -15.66 1.68
N ASN A 28 6.83 -16.34 0.82
CA ASN A 28 7.76 -17.39 1.19
C ASN A 28 8.45 -17.06 2.53
N PRO A 29 8.45 -17.98 3.52
CA PRO A 29 9.05 -17.73 4.83
C PRO A 29 10.53 -17.33 4.79
N ASP A 30 11.25 -17.68 3.73
CA ASP A 30 12.65 -17.32 3.51
C ASP A 30 12.83 -16.01 2.73
N VAL A 31 11.77 -15.27 2.51
CA VAL A 31 11.83 -13.96 1.87
C VAL A 31 12.63 -13.01 2.74
N ILE A 32 13.57 -12.32 2.12
CA ILE A 32 14.40 -11.31 2.76
C ILE A 32 13.57 -10.09 3.12
N PHE A 33 13.86 -9.55 4.28
CA PHE A 33 13.52 -8.17 4.60
C PHE A 33 14.81 -7.48 4.98
N GLY A 34 15.04 -6.29 4.51
CA GLY A 34 16.06 -5.40 4.99
C GLY A 34 16.08 -5.39 6.53
N SER A 35 16.43 -4.49 7.23
CA SER A 35 16.55 -4.52 8.69
C SER A 35 15.21 -4.72 9.42
N GLY A 36 14.99 -5.89 10.02
CA GLY A 36 14.09 -6.06 11.16
C GLY A 36 12.59 -6.27 10.89
N ASN A 37 12.16 -6.62 9.69
CA ASN A 37 10.78 -6.96 9.42
C ASN A 37 10.54 -8.48 9.49
N ALA A 38 9.35 -8.88 9.93
CA ALA A 38 8.94 -10.28 9.95
C ALA A 38 8.19 -10.65 8.67
N ASN A 39 8.28 -11.91 8.26
CA ASN A 39 7.42 -12.47 7.23
C ASN A 39 5.97 -12.55 7.70
N GLY A 40 5.05 -12.69 6.76
CA GLY A 40 3.62 -12.86 7.01
C GLY A 40 2.79 -11.61 6.82
N GLY A 41 1.48 -11.83 6.77
CA GLY A 41 0.51 -10.74 6.59
C GLY A 41 0.54 -10.07 5.21
N PHE A 42 1.12 -10.70 4.20
CA PHE A 42 1.09 -10.20 2.83
C PHE A 42 -0.16 -10.68 2.07
N THR A 43 -0.65 -9.83 1.19
CA THR A 43 -1.48 -10.20 0.05
C THR A 43 -0.55 -10.50 -1.11
N VAL A 44 -0.66 -11.68 -1.68
CA VAL A 44 0.27 -12.21 -2.68
C VAL A 44 -0.45 -12.58 -3.96
N GLY A 45 0.12 -12.15 -5.09
CA GLY A 45 -0.22 -12.64 -6.42
C GLY A 45 0.96 -13.42 -7.00
N THR A 46 0.71 -14.65 -7.48
CA THR A 46 1.74 -15.48 -8.11
C THR A 46 1.26 -15.95 -9.48
N THR A 47 1.92 -15.49 -10.53
CA THR A 47 1.63 -15.86 -11.92
C THR A 47 2.92 -15.89 -12.71
N ASN A 48 3.01 -16.76 -13.71
CA ASN A 48 4.19 -16.89 -14.59
C ASN A 48 5.52 -17.08 -13.84
N ASN A 49 5.51 -17.82 -12.73
CA ASN A 49 6.67 -18.03 -11.86
C ASN A 49 7.20 -16.72 -11.19
N ILE A 50 6.37 -15.69 -11.15
CA ILE A 50 6.66 -14.39 -10.53
C ILE A 50 5.70 -14.17 -9.38
N GLU A 51 6.23 -13.87 -8.18
CA GLU A 51 5.46 -13.53 -7.00
C GLU A 51 5.56 -12.03 -6.72
N VAL A 52 4.42 -11.43 -6.44
CA VAL A 52 4.29 -10.04 -5.97
C VAL A 52 3.56 -10.05 -4.64
N GLY A 53 4.16 -9.49 -3.62
CA GLY A 53 3.56 -9.34 -2.30
C GLY A 53 3.40 -7.88 -1.92
N LEU A 54 2.25 -7.53 -1.36
CA LEU A 54 1.97 -6.23 -0.77
C LEU A 54 1.39 -6.40 0.63
N ARG A 55 1.73 -5.50 1.53
CA ARG A 55 1.06 -5.35 2.82
C ARG A 55 1.15 -3.93 3.34
N ALA A 56 0.24 -3.58 4.26
CA ALA A 56 0.39 -2.39 5.09
C ALA A 56 0.65 -2.79 6.54
N LYS A 57 1.37 -1.93 7.28
CA LYS A 57 1.70 -2.16 8.70
C LYS A 57 1.71 -0.87 9.50
N GLN A 58 1.60 -1.00 10.81
CA GLN A 58 1.83 0.12 11.73
C GLN A 58 3.27 0.61 11.63
N ARG A 59 3.44 1.92 11.43
CA ARG A 59 4.74 2.59 11.37
C ARG A 59 5.01 3.42 12.61
N PHE A 60 4.00 4.08 13.17
CA PHE A 60 4.13 4.97 14.31
C PHE A 60 3.19 4.58 15.45
N PRO A 61 3.53 4.88 16.74
CA PRO A 61 4.70 5.66 17.18
C PRO A 61 6.06 4.94 17.01
N VAL A 62 6.04 3.61 16.89
CA VAL A 62 7.22 2.78 16.55
C VAL A 62 6.83 1.76 15.50
N PRO A 63 7.73 1.40 14.58
CA PRO A 63 7.48 0.34 13.62
C PRO A 63 7.14 -0.96 14.33
N ALA A 64 6.03 -1.59 13.95
CA ALA A 64 5.59 -2.84 14.55
C ALA A 64 5.02 -3.78 13.49
N ASN A 65 5.11 -5.10 13.73
CA ASN A 65 4.48 -6.11 12.88
C ASN A 65 3.00 -6.25 13.22
N ILE A 66 2.28 -5.12 13.20
CA ILE A 66 0.84 -5.00 13.38
C ILE A 66 0.26 -4.66 12.01
N PHE A 67 -0.44 -5.61 11.43
CA PHE A 67 -0.95 -5.50 10.07
C PHE A 67 -2.44 -5.16 10.05
N ASN A 68 -3.21 -5.55 11.09
CA ASN A 68 -4.68 -5.43 11.12
C ASN A 68 -5.31 -5.95 9.81
N TYR A 69 -4.78 -7.06 9.34
CA TYR A 69 -5.06 -7.70 8.07
C TYR A 69 -6.30 -8.59 8.18
N ASP A 70 -7.21 -8.51 7.22
CA ASP A 70 -8.44 -9.31 7.21
C ASP A 70 -8.26 -10.76 6.71
N GLY A 71 -7.05 -11.09 6.25
CA GLY A 71 -6.73 -12.41 5.68
C GLY A 71 -6.95 -12.51 4.17
N VAL A 72 -7.37 -11.45 3.50
CA VAL A 72 -7.64 -11.41 2.04
C VAL A 72 -6.77 -10.34 1.37
N ASP A 73 -7.12 -9.07 1.51
CA ASP A 73 -6.42 -7.95 0.86
C ASP A 73 -6.54 -6.62 1.62
N THR A 74 -7.22 -6.59 2.77
CA THR A 74 -7.56 -5.35 3.44
C THR A 74 -6.84 -5.20 4.78
N TYR A 75 -6.28 -4.00 4.98
CA TYR A 75 -5.51 -3.61 6.15
C TYR A 75 -6.19 -2.41 6.82
N ASN A 76 -6.44 -2.48 8.13
CA ASN A 76 -7.25 -1.51 8.83
C ASN A 76 -6.41 -0.68 9.81
N PHE A 77 -6.45 0.65 9.68
CA PHE A 77 -5.75 1.57 10.56
C PHE A 77 -6.66 2.72 10.97
N ASN A 78 -6.27 3.45 12.02
CA ASN A 78 -6.93 4.67 12.41
C ASN A 78 -6.31 5.87 11.67
N ALA A 79 -7.13 6.88 11.39
CA ALA A 79 -6.65 8.18 10.96
C ALA A 79 -5.74 8.78 12.04
N GLY A 80 -4.69 9.43 11.61
CA GLY A 80 -3.72 10.04 12.52
C GLY A 80 -2.37 10.22 11.87
N GLU A 81 -1.57 11.09 12.49
CA GLU A 81 -0.21 11.39 12.06
C GLU A 81 0.82 11.11 13.16
N SER A 82 2.06 10.88 12.75
CA SER A 82 3.15 10.52 13.66
C SER A 82 3.50 11.61 14.70
N ALA A 83 3.27 12.86 14.31
CA ALA A 83 3.36 14.04 15.16
C ALA A 83 2.50 15.15 14.54
N PRO A 84 1.95 16.09 15.32
CA PRO A 84 1.08 17.15 14.81
C PRO A 84 1.74 17.92 13.66
N GLY A 85 1.06 18.00 12.51
CA GLY A 85 1.52 18.69 11.31
C GLY A 85 2.62 17.98 10.53
N SER A 86 2.91 16.72 10.84
CA SER A 86 3.96 15.94 10.12
C SER A 86 3.53 15.47 8.74
N GLY A 87 2.23 15.35 8.48
CA GLY A 87 1.69 14.75 7.27
C GLY A 87 2.02 13.26 7.10
N ARG A 88 2.55 12.60 8.15
CA ARG A 88 2.99 11.20 8.09
C ARG A 88 1.94 10.29 8.68
N PRO A 89 1.28 9.41 7.89
CA PRO A 89 0.29 8.47 8.41
C PRO A 89 0.89 7.53 9.46
N LEU A 90 0.05 7.01 10.35
CA LEU A 90 0.45 6.03 11.37
C LEU A 90 0.88 4.68 10.77
N TRP A 91 0.59 4.46 9.51
CA TRP A 91 0.87 3.25 8.76
C TRP A 91 1.85 3.49 7.61
N SER A 92 2.45 2.44 7.13
CA SER A 92 3.30 2.38 5.94
C SER A 92 2.96 1.15 5.14
N PHE A 93 3.53 1.01 3.94
CA PHE A 93 3.37 -0.19 3.14
C PHE A 93 4.72 -0.84 2.85
N GLU A 94 4.66 -2.12 2.58
CA GLU A 94 5.80 -2.94 2.21
C GLU A 94 5.46 -3.73 0.96
N TRP A 95 6.46 -3.95 0.15
CA TRP A 95 6.34 -4.73 -1.06
C TRP A 95 7.51 -5.71 -1.21
N SER A 96 7.23 -6.82 -1.89
CA SER A 96 8.18 -7.89 -2.19
C SER A 96 7.93 -8.38 -3.59
N ILE A 97 8.98 -8.60 -4.34
CA ILE A 97 8.91 -9.19 -5.68
C ILE A 97 9.94 -10.32 -5.74
N ASN A 98 9.49 -11.49 -6.22
CA ASN A 98 10.36 -12.60 -6.56
C ASN A 98 10.12 -12.95 -8.03
N THR A 99 11.12 -12.76 -8.87
CA THR A 99 11.02 -12.95 -10.32
C THR A 99 11.26 -14.39 -10.79
N ASP A 100 11.58 -15.31 -9.86
CA ASP A 100 11.80 -16.74 -10.15
C ASP A 100 11.49 -17.58 -8.91
N VAL A 101 10.20 -17.68 -8.55
CA VAL A 101 9.75 -18.40 -7.33
C VAL A 101 10.21 -19.84 -7.30
N ALA A 102 10.16 -20.53 -8.44
CA ALA A 102 10.57 -21.94 -8.54
C ALA A 102 12.10 -22.13 -8.62
N GLY A 103 12.86 -21.06 -8.81
CA GLY A 103 14.32 -21.12 -8.99
C GLY A 103 14.75 -21.85 -10.28
N THR A 104 13.90 -21.87 -11.30
CA THR A 104 14.10 -22.68 -12.51
C THR A 104 14.30 -21.89 -13.78
N SER A 105 13.87 -20.64 -13.82
CA SER A 105 13.98 -19.80 -15.00
C SER A 105 15.31 -19.04 -15.09
N GLY A 106 15.93 -18.79 -13.94
CA GLY A 106 17.11 -17.93 -13.83
C GLY A 106 16.82 -16.45 -14.02
N ALA A 107 15.54 -16.07 -14.09
CA ALA A 107 15.13 -14.68 -14.29
C ALA A 107 15.57 -13.79 -13.12
N LYS A 108 16.01 -12.58 -13.44
CA LYS A 108 16.53 -11.60 -12.50
C LYS A 108 15.64 -10.36 -12.44
N VAL A 109 15.82 -9.57 -11.41
CA VAL A 109 15.07 -8.32 -11.23
C VAL A 109 15.20 -7.40 -12.46
N GLN A 110 16.37 -7.31 -13.07
CA GLN A 110 16.60 -6.47 -14.25
C GLN A 110 15.84 -6.90 -15.52
N ASP A 111 15.31 -8.12 -15.56
CA ASP A 111 14.67 -8.67 -16.78
C ASP A 111 13.24 -8.17 -17.00
N PHE A 112 12.73 -7.38 -16.05
CA PHE A 112 11.36 -6.89 -16.03
C PHE A 112 11.30 -5.38 -15.83
N THR A 113 10.11 -4.83 -16.04
CA THR A 113 9.72 -3.48 -15.61
C THR A 113 8.59 -3.57 -14.59
N TYR A 114 8.43 -2.52 -13.79
CA TYR A 114 7.55 -2.56 -12.66
C TYR A 114 6.64 -1.34 -12.65
N GLN A 115 5.45 -1.49 -12.09
CA GLN A 115 4.57 -0.36 -11.87
C GLN A 115 3.95 -0.43 -10.48
N LEU A 116 4.36 0.48 -9.61
CA LEU A 116 3.69 0.74 -8.35
C LEU A 116 2.66 1.85 -8.55
N ARG A 117 1.43 1.61 -8.09
CA ARG A 117 0.33 2.57 -8.11
C ARG A 117 -0.16 2.84 -6.70
N LEU A 118 -0.19 4.12 -6.32
CA LEU A 118 -0.61 4.60 -5.00
C LEU A 118 -1.82 5.51 -5.18
N ASP A 119 -2.97 5.09 -4.65
CA ASP A 119 -4.21 5.84 -4.69
C ASP A 119 -4.22 6.94 -3.64
N HIS A 120 -4.37 8.19 -4.04
CA HIS A 120 -4.42 9.34 -3.15
C HIS A 120 -5.83 9.95 -2.99
N ASP A 121 -6.86 9.30 -3.53
CA ASP A 121 -8.25 9.67 -3.33
C ASP A 121 -8.85 8.85 -2.17
N PRO A 122 -9.14 9.45 -1.01
CA PRO A 122 -9.71 8.73 0.13
C PRO A 122 -11.17 8.30 -0.08
N SER A 123 -11.82 8.73 -1.15
CA SER A 123 -13.20 8.37 -1.46
C SER A 123 -13.32 6.95 -2.02
N ALA A 124 -14.51 6.57 -2.46
CA ALA A 124 -14.70 5.32 -3.20
C ALA A 124 -14.14 5.39 -4.64
N GLY A 125 -13.75 6.57 -5.12
CA GLY A 125 -13.06 6.76 -6.38
C GLY A 125 -11.62 6.24 -6.35
N GLN A 126 -10.86 6.54 -7.37
CA GLN A 126 -9.44 6.18 -7.45
C GLN A 126 -8.69 7.28 -8.21
N SER A 127 -7.58 7.74 -7.65
CA SER A 127 -6.65 8.62 -8.31
C SER A 127 -5.23 8.19 -7.99
N PHE A 128 -4.53 7.64 -8.98
CA PHE A 128 -3.24 7.00 -8.77
C PHE A 128 -2.05 7.88 -9.15
N THR A 129 -1.08 7.94 -8.26
CA THR A 129 0.32 8.21 -8.63
C THR A 129 0.97 6.89 -9.02
N SER A 130 1.63 6.86 -10.18
CA SER A 130 2.22 5.62 -10.73
C SER A 130 3.67 5.85 -11.15
N PHE A 131 4.54 4.91 -10.80
CA PHE A 131 5.97 4.95 -11.16
C PHE A 131 6.59 3.53 -11.10
N ASP A 132 7.77 3.37 -11.73
CA ASP A 132 8.59 2.17 -11.54
C ASP A 132 9.46 2.35 -10.29
N PRO A 133 9.25 1.52 -9.25
CA PRO A 133 9.97 1.65 -7.98
C PRO A 133 11.40 1.11 -8.02
N ILE A 134 11.75 0.30 -9.03
CA ILE A 134 13.01 -0.46 -9.09
C ILE A 134 13.90 0.04 -10.22
N MET A 135 13.33 0.22 -11.42
CA MET A 135 14.10 0.60 -12.63
C MET A 135 13.96 2.10 -12.92
N GLY A 136 13.01 2.79 -12.32
CA GLY A 136 12.72 4.21 -12.58
C GLY A 136 13.65 5.17 -11.82
N PRO A 137 13.52 6.47 -12.09
CA PRO A 137 14.32 7.51 -11.41
C PRO A 137 14.16 7.54 -9.90
N VAL A 138 13.00 7.09 -9.40
CA VAL A 138 12.71 7.00 -7.97
C VAL A 138 13.59 5.97 -7.27
N ALA A 139 14.00 4.92 -7.98
CA ALA A 139 14.94 3.93 -7.46
C ALA A 139 16.27 4.54 -7.01
N LEU A 140 16.73 5.60 -7.68
CA LEU A 140 17.97 6.30 -7.34
C LEU A 140 17.86 7.15 -6.06
N LEU A 141 16.65 7.50 -5.65
CA LEU A 141 16.38 8.26 -4.41
C LEU A 141 16.26 7.35 -3.19
N GLY A 142 15.90 6.08 -3.40
CA GLY A 142 15.70 5.09 -2.35
C GLY A 142 16.44 3.80 -2.65
N MET A 143 17.76 3.87 -2.87
CA MET A 143 18.62 2.69 -3.12
C MET A 143 18.74 1.74 -1.92
N ASP A 144 17.90 1.92 -0.91
CA ASP A 144 17.78 1.07 0.28
C ASP A 144 16.90 -0.18 0.04
N HIS A 145 16.75 -0.60 -1.22
CA HIS A 145 16.09 -1.88 -1.49
C HIS A 145 16.92 -3.03 -0.97
N SER A 146 16.26 -3.99 -0.34
CA SER A 146 16.89 -5.23 0.10
C SER A 146 16.80 -6.28 -1.00
N PHE A 147 17.95 -6.77 -1.44
CA PHE A 147 18.06 -7.76 -2.50
C PHE A 147 18.54 -9.11 -1.99
N GLY A 148 18.13 -10.16 -2.68
CA GLY A 148 18.57 -11.51 -2.42
C GLY A 148 18.01 -12.51 -3.44
N ASP A 149 18.05 -13.77 -3.07
CA ASP A 149 17.52 -14.88 -3.85
C ASP A 149 16.67 -15.81 -3.00
N ASN A 150 16.20 -16.92 -3.57
CA ASN A 150 15.35 -17.88 -2.89
C ASN A 150 16.02 -18.60 -1.70
N SER A 151 17.34 -18.45 -1.53
CA SER A 151 18.11 -19.02 -0.41
C SER A 151 18.44 -17.98 0.66
N THR A 152 18.19 -16.70 0.40
CA THR A 152 18.49 -15.61 1.33
C THR A 152 17.52 -15.62 2.50
N LEU A 153 18.04 -15.74 3.71
CA LEU A 153 17.22 -15.79 4.93
C LEU A 153 16.69 -14.40 5.28
N ASN A 154 15.61 -14.40 6.04
CA ASN A 154 15.00 -13.16 6.56
C ASN A 154 16.02 -12.31 7.34
N GLY A 155 16.11 -11.04 7.00
CA GLY A 155 17.08 -10.09 7.58
C GLY A 155 18.50 -10.19 7.00
N GLN A 156 18.74 -11.02 6.00
CA GLN A 156 20.05 -11.19 5.35
C GLN A 156 20.11 -10.60 3.93
N GLY A 157 19.12 -9.82 3.56
CA GLY A 157 19.15 -9.12 2.28
C GLY A 157 20.29 -8.10 2.19
N VAL A 158 20.78 -7.87 0.98
CA VAL A 158 21.88 -6.96 0.70
C VAL A 158 21.33 -5.63 0.19
N GLU A 159 21.85 -4.55 0.72
CA GLU A 159 21.53 -3.18 0.32
C GLU A 159 22.81 -2.50 -0.17
N VAL A 160 22.70 -1.46 -0.99
CA VAL A 160 23.82 -0.62 -1.39
C VAL A 160 23.72 0.76 -0.75
N ALA A 161 24.84 1.43 -0.61
CA ALA A 161 24.86 2.80 -0.13
C ALA A 161 24.12 3.73 -1.09
N SER A 162 23.43 4.73 -0.54
CA SER A 162 22.76 5.75 -1.35
C SER A 162 23.73 6.38 -2.35
N GLY A 163 23.35 6.41 -3.63
CA GLY A 163 24.19 6.94 -4.71
C GLY A 163 25.16 5.93 -5.36
N ASP A 164 25.24 4.70 -4.87
CA ASP A 164 26.04 3.64 -5.50
C ASP A 164 25.29 2.99 -6.66
N ALA A 165 25.20 3.72 -7.78
CA ALA A 165 24.52 3.23 -8.98
C ALA A 165 25.17 1.95 -9.58
N PRO A 166 26.51 1.78 -9.63
CA PRO A 166 27.09 0.52 -10.05
C PRO A 166 26.76 -0.66 -9.14
N GLY A 167 26.79 -0.47 -7.83
CA GLY A 167 26.38 -1.50 -6.85
C GLY A 167 24.92 -1.89 -7.02
N TYR A 168 24.04 -0.91 -7.20
CA TYR A 168 22.62 -1.15 -7.47
C TYR A 168 22.41 -1.94 -8.76
N ALA A 169 23.06 -1.55 -9.86
CA ALA A 169 23.01 -2.27 -11.12
C ALA A 169 23.48 -3.73 -10.99
N ASN A 170 24.50 -3.96 -10.18
CA ASN A 170 24.97 -5.32 -9.90
C ASN A 170 23.93 -6.14 -9.13
N LEU A 171 23.23 -5.52 -8.14
CA LEU A 171 22.20 -6.23 -7.35
C LEU A 171 20.99 -6.61 -8.20
N ILE A 172 20.46 -5.72 -9.04
CA ILE A 172 19.33 -6.06 -9.93
C ILE A 172 19.68 -7.11 -10.98
N ALA A 173 20.96 -7.18 -11.40
CA ALA A 173 21.44 -8.15 -12.39
C ALA A 173 21.64 -9.56 -11.82
N ASN A 174 21.87 -9.70 -10.52
CA ASN A 174 22.26 -10.98 -9.93
C ASN A 174 21.21 -11.58 -8.99
N ASN A 175 20.23 -10.79 -8.54
CA ASN A 175 19.21 -11.23 -7.61
C ASN A 175 17.84 -11.39 -8.29
N ASN A 176 17.03 -12.31 -7.80
CA ASN A 176 15.64 -12.51 -8.23
C ASN A 176 14.61 -12.06 -7.18
N VAL A 177 15.05 -11.66 -5.98
CA VAL A 177 14.19 -11.11 -4.95
C VAL A 177 14.59 -9.67 -4.63
N VAL A 178 13.60 -8.79 -4.54
CA VAL A 178 13.77 -7.40 -4.16
C VAL A 178 12.61 -6.92 -3.31
N GLN A 179 12.91 -6.15 -2.26
CA GLN A 179 11.93 -5.72 -1.26
C GLN A 179 12.21 -4.33 -0.74
N ASN A 180 11.17 -3.64 -0.28
CA ASN A 180 11.31 -2.42 0.49
C ASN A 180 10.09 -2.15 1.41
N SER A 181 10.28 -1.20 2.34
CA SER A 181 9.29 -0.70 3.28
C SER A 181 9.24 0.83 3.20
N TRP A 182 8.15 1.39 2.71
CA TRP A 182 8.04 2.81 2.39
C TRP A 182 6.91 3.51 3.13
N GLN A 183 7.15 4.77 3.47
CA GLN A 183 6.11 5.67 3.95
C GLN A 183 5.31 6.21 2.75
N TYR A 184 4.01 6.15 2.85
CA TYR A 184 3.09 6.48 1.75
C TYR A 184 3.25 7.92 1.23
N GLN A 185 3.40 8.88 2.13
CA GLN A 185 3.53 10.30 1.80
C GLN A 185 4.82 10.69 1.08
N TRP A 186 5.79 9.79 0.93
CA TRP A 186 6.98 10.09 0.15
C TRP A 186 6.73 10.19 -1.36
N PHE A 187 5.69 9.54 -1.83
CA PHE A 187 5.41 9.38 -3.26
C PHE A 187 4.09 9.98 -3.69
N THR A 188 3.21 10.30 -2.76
CA THR A 188 1.90 10.86 -3.07
C THR A 188 1.40 11.72 -1.91
N VAL A 189 0.53 12.68 -2.23
CA VAL A 189 -0.02 13.60 -1.23
C VAL A 189 -1.30 12.99 -0.66
N ILE A 190 -1.30 12.73 0.64
CA ILE A 190 -2.50 12.35 1.39
C ILE A 190 -2.61 13.20 2.65
N ASP A 191 -3.84 13.35 3.15
CA ASP A 191 -4.08 13.88 4.49
C ASP A 191 -4.27 12.68 5.45
N PRO A 192 -3.32 12.41 6.36
CA PRO A 192 -3.38 11.27 7.26
C PRO A 192 -4.51 11.36 8.29
N LEU A 193 -5.15 12.53 8.44
CA LEU A 193 -6.26 12.75 9.37
C LEU A 193 -7.62 12.41 8.75
N ILE A 194 -7.67 12.19 7.43
CA ILE A 194 -8.90 11.85 6.73
C ILE A 194 -9.11 10.33 6.72
N ALA A 195 -10.28 9.90 7.18
CA ALA A 195 -10.75 8.54 7.00
C ALA A 195 -11.03 8.26 5.53
N GLY A 196 -10.68 7.07 5.06
CA GLY A 196 -10.87 6.75 3.65
C GLY A 196 -10.40 5.36 3.28
N LEU A 197 -10.46 5.08 1.99
CA LEU A 197 -9.98 3.85 1.37
C LEU A 197 -8.86 4.20 0.40
N TYR A 198 -7.66 3.71 0.67
CA TYR A 198 -6.49 3.88 -0.19
C TYR A 198 -6.12 2.54 -0.81
N ARG A 199 -5.88 2.51 -2.11
CA ARG A 199 -5.48 1.31 -2.82
C ARG A 199 -4.02 1.37 -3.23
N ILE A 200 -3.34 0.25 -3.10
CA ILE A 200 -1.95 0.09 -3.54
C ILE A 200 -1.92 -1.10 -4.48
N GLN A 201 -1.30 -0.94 -5.62
CA GLN A 201 -1.13 -2.03 -6.59
C GLN A 201 0.31 -2.06 -7.10
N MET A 202 0.86 -3.27 -7.20
CA MET A 202 2.17 -3.53 -7.77
C MET A 202 2.04 -4.51 -8.91
N ASP A 203 2.57 -4.15 -10.06
CA ASP A 203 2.60 -4.97 -11.26
C ASP A 203 4.03 -5.27 -11.67
N VAL A 204 4.25 -6.48 -12.16
CA VAL A 204 5.46 -6.87 -12.89
C VAL A 204 5.08 -7.03 -14.35
N LEU A 205 5.83 -6.36 -15.20
CA LEU A 205 5.57 -6.28 -16.64
C LEU A 205 6.76 -6.85 -17.41
N SER A 206 6.48 -7.46 -18.56
CA SER A 206 7.51 -7.82 -19.53
C SER A 206 8.17 -6.57 -20.13
N ALA A 207 9.26 -6.74 -20.83
CA ALA A 207 9.93 -5.67 -21.59
C ALA A 207 9.01 -5.00 -22.64
N ASN A 208 7.95 -5.69 -23.08
CA ASN A 208 6.96 -5.17 -24.02
C ASN A 208 5.76 -4.52 -23.31
N GLY A 209 5.76 -4.42 -21.98
CA GLY A 209 4.70 -3.85 -21.19
C GLY A 209 3.50 -4.78 -20.95
N GLU A 210 3.63 -6.08 -21.21
CA GLU A 210 2.59 -7.06 -20.90
C GLU A 210 2.59 -7.38 -19.41
N LEU A 211 1.41 -7.42 -18.79
CA LEU A 211 1.24 -7.78 -17.38
C LEU A 211 1.56 -9.26 -17.14
N LEU A 212 2.55 -9.53 -16.31
CA LEU A 212 2.98 -10.88 -15.97
C LEU A 212 2.49 -11.33 -14.60
N SER A 213 2.56 -10.47 -13.60
CA SER A 213 2.06 -10.75 -12.25
C SER A 213 1.64 -9.46 -11.55
N THR A 214 0.71 -9.55 -10.61
CA THR A 214 0.16 -8.38 -9.89
C THR A 214 -0.26 -8.75 -8.49
N ALA A 215 -0.16 -7.80 -7.57
CA ALA A 215 -0.86 -7.81 -6.29
C ALA A 215 -1.48 -6.44 -6.01
N GLY A 216 -2.60 -6.43 -5.30
CA GLY A 216 -3.27 -5.21 -4.89
C GLY A 216 -3.80 -5.32 -3.47
N ILE A 217 -3.75 -4.23 -2.72
CA ILE A 217 -4.27 -4.14 -1.35
C ILE A 217 -5.15 -2.91 -1.16
N ASN A 218 -6.04 -3.03 -0.19
CA ASN A 218 -6.87 -1.97 0.33
C ASN A 218 -6.37 -1.56 1.73
N VAL A 219 -6.15 -0.28 1.94
CA VAL A 219 -5.87 0.28 3.27
C VAL A 219 -7.08 1.11 3.69
N VAL A 220 -7.84 0.58 4.62
CA VAL A 220 -9.00 1.26 5.20
C VAL A 220 -8.54 2.07 6.40
N VAL A 221 -8.69 3.38 6.31
CA VAL A 221 -8.37 4.30 7.40
C VAL A 221 -9.67 4.78 8.03
N SER A 222 -9.87 4.43 9.30
CA SER A 222 -11.07 4.78 10.06
C SER A 222 -10.89 6.08 10.83
N ALA A 223 -11.94 6.89 10.93
CA ALA A 223 -11.90 8.07 11.78
C ALA A 223 -11.70 7.66 13.27
N VAL A 224 -10.86 8.40 13.97
CA VAL A 224 -10.71 8.21 15.42
C VAL A 224 -11.98 8.69 16.11
N PRO A 225 -12.70 7.86 16.85
CA PRO A 225 -13.85 8.28 17.62
C PRO A 225 -13.47 9.41 18.56
N LEU A 226 -14.26 10.48 18.58
CA LEU A 226 -14.07 11.54 19.58
C LEU A 226 -14.14 10.93 20.99
N PRO A 227 -13.21 11.30 21.88
CA PRO A 227 -13.29 10.85 23.27
C PRO A 227 -14.68 11.12 23.85
N ALA A 228 -15.29 10.12 24.45
CA ALA A 228 -16.63 10.25 25.05
C ALA A 228 -16.72 11.39 26.08
N ALA A 229 -15.60 11.85 26.58
CA ALA A 229 -15.50 13.01 27.46
C ALA A 229 -15.95 14.32 26.79
N LEU A 230 -15.81 14.52 25.49
CA LEU A 230 -16.21 15.75 24.80
C LEU A 230 -17.73 15.97 24.80
N PRO A 231 -18.58 15.03 24.37
CA PRO A 231 -20.01 15.18 24.47
C PRO A 231 -20.50 15.26 25.96
N LEU A 232 -19.85 14.52 26.87
CA LEU A 232 -20.16 14.62 28.31
C LEU A 232 -19.79 15.99 28.86
N TYR A 233 -18.65 16.57 28.49
CA TYR A 233 -18.27 17.91 28.89
C TYR A 233 -19.27 18.97 28.35
N GLY A 234 -19.63 18.85 27.07
CA GLY A 234 -20.65 19.70 26.45
C GLY A 234 -22.03 19.63 27.19
N ALA A 235 -22.48 18.41 27.51
CA ALA A 235 -23.69 18.20 28.26
C ALA A 235 -23.59 18.78 29.69
N GLY A 236 -22.47 18.59 30.38
CA GLY A 236 -22.20 19.17 31.70
C GLY A 236 -22.26 20.71 31.69
N MET A 237 -21.63 21.34 30.70
CA MET A 237 -21.68 22.79 30.53
C MET A 237 -23.10 23.31 30.24
N ALA A 238 -23.88 22.59 29.43
CA ALA A 238 -25.27 22.93 29.15
C ALA A 238 -26.14 22.86 30.41
N VAL A 239 -25.96 21.83 31.23
CA VAL A 239 -26.67 21.70 32.52
C VAL A 239 -26.29 22.82 33.48
N LEU A 240 -25.01 23.14 33.62
CA LEU A 240 -24.54 24.23 34.48
C LEU A 240 -25.06 25.58 34.00
N GLY A 241 -25.02 25.82 32.69
CA GLY A 241 -25.56 27.03 32.07
C GLY A 241 -27.07 27.20 32.36
N PHE A 242 -27.82 26.09 32.19
CA PHE A 242 -29.26 26.08 32.49
C PHE A 242 -29.57 26.35 33.96
N LEU A 243 -28.82 25.74 34.87
CA LEU A 243 -29.00 25.97 36.32
C LEU A 243 -28.65 27.42 36.71
N GLY A 244 -27.58 27.98 36.14
CA GLY A 244 -27.21 29.38 36.33
C GLY A 244 -28.28 30.35 35.83
N TRP A 245 -28.84 30.08 34.65
CA TRP A 245 -29.92 30.87 34.09
C TRP A 245 -31.17 30.81 34.94
N ARG A 246 -31.62 29.64 35.43
CA ARG A 246 -32.75 29.49 36.34
C ARG A 246 -32.54 30.23 37.66
N ARG A 247 -31.34 30.24 38.25
CA ARG A 247 -31.02 30.98 39.45
C ARG A 247 -31.19 32.47 39.25
N LYS A 248 -30.71 33.02 38.11
CA LYS A 248 -30.83 34.42 37.77
C LYS A 248 -32.30 34.86 37.62
N GLN A 249 -33.17 34.05 37.04
CA GLN A 249 -34.58 34.32 36.90
C GLN A 249 -35.38 34.32 38.26
N ARG A 250 -34.88 33.59 39.26
CA ARG A 250 -35.51 33.56 40.60
C ARG A 250 -35.03 34.69 41.51
N ALA A 251 -33.95 35.37 41.15
CA ALA A 251 -33.37 36.47 41.91
C ALA A 251 -33.77 37.86 41.36
N ALA A 252 -34.47 37.90 40.23
CA ALA A 252 -35.09 39.09 39.64
C ALA A 252 -36.59 39.08 39.92
#